data_c789b0cd73c5eeb280c6fafa9f8f2139
#
_entry.id   c789b0cd73c5eeb280c6fafa9f8f2139
#
_cell.length_a   1.000
_cell.length_b   1.000
_cell.length_c   1.000
_cell.angle_alpha   90.00
_cell.angle_beta   90.00
_cell.angle_gamma   90.00
#
_symmetry.space_group_name_H-M   'P 1'
#
loop_
_entity.id
_entity.type
_entity.pdbx_description
1 polymer ?
#
loop_
_entity_poly.entity_id
_entity_poly.type
_entity_poly.pdbx_seq_one_letter_code
_entity_poly.pdbx_strand_id
1 'polypeptide(L)'
;MNDLQKILDPKTMHHAQCVVGEIDVIGNALEGVFSTLRNKHGVITYVYSFDTLGIQDVHHISSLAATKSQSESVTIFSIGFSSATTEAQNALLKSIEEPAQGVRFVFTIPQVSFLLPTVKSRCMIHDFVSEPSSQELVILPVEFLNTSVVDRMKMVDTVVKNKKEPFTRSDLVIFLKSLEQEISKRNVSDYVEVLSDIYTFKTYTQLSGCSVKMMLEYLALMLPVSKS
;
A
#
# COMPACT_ATOMS: atom_id res chain seq x y z
N MET A 1 12.99 -2.44 0.73
CA MET A 1 13.15 -3.93 0.68
C MET A 1 13.71 -4.51 1.98
N ASN A 2 14.71 -3.87 2.61
CA ASN A 2 15.32 -4.40 3.84
C ASN A 2 14.38 -4.50 5.07
N ASP A 3 13.40 -3.61 5.20
CA ASP A 3 12.55 -3.59 6.41
C ASP A 3 11.53 -4.74 6.42
N LEU A 4 10.88 -5.05 5.31
CA LEU A 4 9.97 -6.21 5.23
C LEU A 4 10.70 -7.55 5.48
N GLN A 5 11.94 -7.69 5.02
CA GLN A 5 12.73 -8.90 5.30
C GLN A 5 13.04 -9.07 6.77
N LYS A 6 13.29 -7.97 7.52
CA LYS A 6 13.52 -8.00 8.97
C LYS A 6 12.24 -8.33 9.74
N ILE A 7 11.12 -7.69 9.33
CA ILE A 7 9.81 -7.90 9.97
C ILE A 7 9.33 -9.34 9.79
N LEU A 8 9.63 -9.96 8.64
CA LEU A 8 9.17 -11.30 8.25
C LEU A 8 10.24 -12.38 8.45
N ASP A 9 11.27 -12.16 9.24
CA ASP A 9 12.21 -13.23 9.60
C ASP A 9 11.48 -14.35 10.35
N PRO A 10 11.43 -15.58 9.80
CA PRO A 10 10.67 -16.69 10.38
C PRO A 10 11.04 -17.03 11.82
N LYS A 11 12.25 -16.65 12.26
CA LYS A 11 12.77 -16.94 13.59
C LYS A 11 12.30 -15.94 14.65
N THR A 12 12.06 -14.69 14.23
CA THR A 12 11.83 -13.57 15.16
C THR A 12 10.50 -12.86 14.93
N MET A 13 9.83 -13.12 13.79
CA MET A 13 8.58 -12.44 13.48
C MET A 13 7.47 -12.72 14.48
N HIS A 14 6.73 -11.70 14.84
CA HIS A 14 5.51 -11.84 15.62
C HIS A 14 4.48 -12.69 14.87
N HIS A 15 3.67 -13.46 15.56
CA HIS A 15 2.70 -14.38 14.96
C HIS A 15 1.60 -13.67 14.14
N ALA A 16 1.30 -12.41 14.42
CA ALA A 16 0.38 -11.59 13.65
C ALA A 16 1.04 -10.24 13.35
N GLN A 17 1.37 -10.03 12.08
CA GLN A 17 1.93 -8.78 11.55
C GLN A 17 0.85 -8.06 10.76
N CYS A 18 0.82 -6.74 10.83
CA CYS A 18 -0.07 -5.91 10.01
C CYS A 18 0.77 -4.86 9.28
N VAL A 19 0.79 -4.93 7.97
CA VAL A 19 1.51 -4.00 7.09
C VAL A 19 0.48 -3.04 6.50
N VAL A 20 0.64 -1.76 6.77
CA VAL A 20 -0.30 -0.69 6.40
C VAL A 20 0.23 0.07 5.21
N GLY A 21 -0.57 0.21 4.18
CA GLY A 21 -0.26 0.96 2.97
C GLY A 21 -1.02 0.44 1.75
N GLU A 22 -0.57 0.78 0.58
CA GLU A 22 -1.24 0.36 -0.66
C GLU A 22 -1.08 -1.15 -0.89
N ILE A 23 -2.21 -1.86 -0.97
CA ILE A 23 -2.25 -3.34 -0.98
C ILE A 23 -1.44 -3.93 -2.13
N ASP A 24 -1.58 -3.38 -3.35
CA ASP A 24 -0.89 -3.91 -4.53
C ASP A 24 0.62 -3.69 -4.45
N VAL A 25 1.05 -2.54 -3.94
CA VAL A 25 2.47 -2.21 -3.75
C VAL A 25 3.10 -3.13 -2.69
N ILE A 26 2.41 -3.29 -1.55
CA ILE A 26 2.85 -4.19 -0.49
C ILE A 26 2.82 -5.64 -0.99
N GLY A 27 1.79 -6.06 -1.70
CA GLY A 27 1.65 -7.40 -2.26
C GLY A 27 2.84 -7.78 -3.16
N ASN A 28 3.21 -6.88 -4.07
CA ASN A 28 4.38 -7.07 -4.94
C ASN A 28 5.69 -7.13 -4.13
N ALA A 29 5.85 -6.28 -3.12
CA ALA A 29 7.03 -6.29 -2.26
C ALA A 29 7.11 -7.58 -1.42
N LEU A 30 5.97 -8.04 -0.88
CA LEU A 30 5.86 -9.28 -0.12
C LEU A 30 6.19 -10.51 -0.96
N GLU A 31 5.76 -10.58 -2.24
CA GLU A 31 6.07 -11.73 -3.09
C GLU A 31 7.58 -11.91 -3.29
N GLY A 32 8.33 -10.81 -3.45
CA GLY A 32 9.80 -10.86 -3.48
C GLY A 32 10.40 -11.40 -2.18
N VAL A 33 9.86 -11.02 -1.02
CA VAL A 33 10.30 -11.52 0.28
C VAL A 33 9.91 -12.99 0.46
N PHE A 34 8.67 -13.37 0.13
CA PHE A 34 8.17 -14.74 0.24
C PHE A 34 8.93 -15.71 -0.66
N SER A 35 9.28 -15.29 -1.88
CA SER A 35 10.14 -16.05 -2.78
C SER A 35 11.50 -16.36 -2.12
N THR A 36 12.10 -15.37 -1.48
CA THR A 36 13.36 -15.55 -0.73
C THR A 36 13.19 -16.49 0.46
N LEU A 37 12.11 -16.36 1.25
CA LEU A 37 11.82 -17.18 2.41
C LEU A 37 11.55 -18.64 2.03
N ARG A 38 10.79 -18.88 0.95
CA ARG A 38 10.58 -20.23 0.41
C ARG A 38 11.90 -20.92 0.05
N ASN A 39 12.76 -20.20 -0.65
CA ASN A 39 14.02 -20.76 -1.15
C ASN A 39 15.07 -20.99 -0.04
N LYS A 40 15.20 -20.06 0.92
CA LYS A 40 16.25 -20.11 1.96
C LYS A 40 15.83 -20.85 3.23
N HIS A 41 14.56 -20.80 3.59
CA HIS A 41 14.07 -21.28 4.89
C HIS A 41 12.97 -22.35 4.79
N GLY A 42 12.59 -22.76 3.58
CA GLY A 42 11.52 -23.76 3.38
C GLY A 42 10.16 -23.29 3.91
N VAL A 43 9.93 -21.98 3.99
CA VAL A 43 8.67 -21.40 4.46
C VAL A 43 7.56 -21.69 3.46
N ILE A 44 6.40 -22.11 3.95
CA ILE A 44 5.19 -22.27 3.13
C ILE A 44 4.40 -20.97 3.19
N THR A 45 3.95 -20.43 2.05
CA THR A 45 3.18 -19.20 1.99
C THR A 45 1.85 -19.40 1.29
N TYR A 46 0.78 -18.93 1.90
CA TYR A 46 -0.55 -18.81 1.31
C TYR A 46 -0.88 -17.34 1.17
N VAL A 47 -1.25 -16.90 -0.03
CA VAL A 47 -1.54 -15.49 -0.32
C VAL A 47 -3.00 -15.35 -0.73
N TYR A 48 -3.71 -14.48 -0.05
CA TYR A 48 -5.12 -14.15 -0.30
C TYR A 48 -5.28 -12.65 -0.47
N SER A 49 -6.17 -12.24 -1.38
CA SER A 49 -6.53 -10.85 -1.58
C SER A 49 -8.06 -10.73 -1.69
N PHE A 50 -8.63 -9.81 -0.94
CA PHE A 50 -10.07 -9.57 -0.88
C PHE A 50 -10.36 -8.07 -0.99
N ASP A 51 -11.40 -7.69 -1.71
CA ASP A 51 -11.95 -6.35 -1.58
C ASP A 51 -12.57 -6.17 -0.19
N THR A 52 -13.39 -7.15 0.21
CA THR A 52 -13.98 -7.21 1.55
C THR A 52 -13.79 -8.61 2.13
N LEU A 53 -13.08 -8.68 3.25
CA LEU A 53 -12.89 -9.93 3.98
C LEU A 53 -14.16 -10.27 4.76
N GLY A 54 -14.77 -11.39 4.41
CA GLY A 54 -15.98 -11.92 5.05
C GLY A 54 -15.69 -13.02 6.08
N ILE A 55 -16.69 -13.34 6.91
CA ILE A 55 -16.56 -14.39 7.93
C ILE A 55 -16.28 -15.78 7.33
N GLN A 56 -16.82 -16.08 6.15
CA GLN A 56 -16.59 -17.34 5.45
C GLN A 56 -15.14 -17.51 5.04
N ASP A 57 -14.52 -16.42 4.55
CA ASP A 57 -13.11 -16.40 4.16
C ASP A 57 -12.20 -16.67 5.35
N VAL A 58 -12.54 -16.03 6.49
CA VAL A 58 -11.80 -16.24 7.73
C VAL A 58 -11.93 -17.67 8.24
N HIS A 59 -13.12 -18.26 8.21
CA HIS A 59 -13.33 -19.66 8.60
C HIS A 59 -12.53 -20.62 7.73
N HIS A 60 -12.50 -20.38 6.41
CA HIS A 60 -11.71 -21.18 5.48
C HIS A 60 -10.21 -21.10 5.81
N ILE A 61 -9.67 -19.87 5.96
CA ILE A 61 -8.26 -19.65 6.27
C ILE A 61 -7.90 -20.24 7.62
N SER A 62 -8.71 -20.03 8.65
CA SER A 62 -8.48 -20.56 10.01
C SER A 62 -8.50 -22.08 10.05
N SER A 63 -9.39 -22.72 9.31
CA SER A 63 -9.45 -24.18 9.17
C SER A 63 -8.16 -24.72 8.53
N LEU A 64 -7.71 -24.07 7.45
CA LEU A 64 -6.47 -24.44 6.78
C LEU A 64 -5.24 -24.23 7.68
N ALA A 65 -5.19 -23.12 8.43
CA ALA A 65 -4.12 -22.83 9.38
C ALA A 65 -4.04 -23.89 10.49
N ALA A 66 -5.17 -24.34 11.01
CA ALA A 66 -5.24 -25.41 12.01
C ALA A 66 -4.70 -26.76 11.50
N THR A 67 -4.92 -27.09 10.23
CA THR A 67 -4.40 -28.35 9.64
C THR A 67 -2.91 -28.33 9.37
N LYS A 68 -2.29 -27.13 9.21
CA LYS A 68 -0.86 -26.98 8.87
C LYS A 68 0.05 -26.93 10.10
N SER A 69 -0.49 -26.89 11.30
CA SER A 69 0.27 -26.86 12.56
C SER A 69 1.16 -28.09 12.83
N GLN A 70 1.04 -29.13 12.01
CA GLN A 70 1.80 -30.38 12.17
C GLN A 70 3.10 -30.43 11.36
N SER A 71 3.41 -29.38 10.60
CA SER A 71 4.66 -29.31 9.83
C SER A 71 5.77 -28.64 10.64
N GLU A 72 7.00 -29.14 10.53
CA GLU A 72 8.19 -28.49 11.12
C GLU A 72 8.50 -27.13 10.46
N SER A 73 7.91 -26.84 9.31
CA SER A 73 8.12 -25.61 8.56
C SER A 73 7.19 -24.50 9.01
N VAL A 74 7.71 -23.26 9.05
CA VAL A 74 6.88 -22.07 9.27
C VAL A 74 5.92 -21.88 8.08
N THR A 75 4.64 -21.67 8.39
CA THR A 75 3.60 -21.38 7.40
C THR A 75 3.10 -19.95 7.58
N ILE A 76 3.16 -19.14 6.53
CA ILE A 76 2.71 -17.75 6.53
C ILE A 76 1.41 -17.64 5.72
N PHE A 77 0.39 -17.10 6.36
CA PHE A 77 -0.86 -16.68 5.71
C PHE A 77 -0.82 -15.18 5.48
N SER A 78 -0.63 -14.76 4.24
CA SER A 78 -0.68 -13.36 3.82
C SER A 78 -2.09 -13.03 3.35
N ILE A 79 -2.75 -12.08 3.98
CA ILE A 79 -4.15 -11.74 3.77
C ILE A 79 -4.27 -10.23 3.53
N GLY A 80 -4.41 -9.83 2.27
CA GLY A 80 -4.68 -8.45 1.88
C GLY A 80 -6.18 -8.17 1.79
N PHE A 81 -6.66 -7.04 2.34
CA PHE A 81 -8.05 -6.63 2.20
C PHE A 81 -8.23 -5.12 2.29
N SER A 82 -9.14 -4.59 1.46
CA SER A 82 -9.50 -3.17 1.47
C SER A 82 -10.48 -2.83 2.60
N SER A 83 -11.30 -3.80 3.00
CA SER A 83 -12.23 -3.72 4.13
C SER A 83 -12.47 -5.09 4.74
N ALA A 84 -13.02 -5.15 5.95
CA ALA A 84 -13.41 -6.39 6.59
C ALA A 84 -14.68 -6.20 7.42
N THR A 85 -15.59 -7.20 7.38
CA THR A 85 -16.78 -7.14 8.21
C THR A 85 -16.42 -7.28 9.70
N THR A 86 -17.26 -6.75 10.59
CA THR A 86 -17.04 -6.87 12.04
C THR A 86 -16.99 -8.33 12.49
N GLU A 87 -17.84 -9.16 11.91
CA GLU A 87 -17.92 -10.61 12.18
C GLU A 87 -16.64 -11.33 11.73
N ALA A 88 -16.10 -10.97 10.56
CA ALA A 88 -14.84 -11.51 10.06
C ALA A 88 -13.67 -11.15 11.01
N GLN A 89 -13.60 -9.89 11.42
CA GLN A 89 -12.55 -9.45 12.33
C GLN A 89 -12.65 -10.13 13.69
N ASN A 90 -13.85 -10.31 14.23
CA ASN A 90 -14.05 -11.06 15.47
C ASN A 90 -13.68 -12.54 15.33
N ALA A 91 -13.99 -13.16 14.19
CA ALA A 91 -13.58 -14.54 13.91
C ALA A 91 -12.07 -14.72 13.81
N LEU A 92 -11.32 -13.70 13.33
CA LEU A 92 -9.86 -13.71 13.29
C LEU A 92 -9.23 -13.75 14.69
N LEU A 93 -9.88 -13.18 15.71
CA LEU A 93 -9.31 -13.05 17.06
C LEU A 93 -8.80 -14.38 17.59
N LYS A 94 -9.57 -15.45 17.44
CA LYS A 94 -9.16 -16.78 17.91
C LYS A 94 -7.84 -17.26 17.27
N SER A 95 -7.70 -17.04 15.96
CA SER A 95 -6.52 -17.46 15.20
C SER A 95 -5.28 -16.63 15.49
N ILE A 96 -5.44 -15.34 15.85
CA ILE A 96 -4.33 -14.46 16.19
C ILE A 96 -3.98 -14.45 17.68
N GLU A 97 -4.88 -14.88 18.58
CA GLU A 97 -4.60 -15.03 20.01
C GLU A 97 -3.82 -16.31 20.29
N GLU A 98 -4.29 -17.40 19.72
CA GLU A 98 -3.72 -18.73 19.92
C GLU A 98 -3.37 -19.36 18.55
N PRO A 99 -2.35 -18.82 17.85
CA PRO A 99 -1.97 -19.36 16.56
C PRO A 99 -1.44 -20.78 16.70
N ALA A 100 -1.79 -21.63 15.75
CA ALA A 100 -1.24 -22.97 15.68
C ALA A 100 0.30 -22.91 15.53
N GLN A 101 1.01 -23.88 16.09
CA GLN A 101 2.47 -23.91 16.09
C GLN A 101 3.04 -23.78 14.67
N GLY A 102 3.98 -22.86 14.49
CA GLY A 102 4.60 -22.58 13.18
C GLY A 102 3.75 -21.72 12.24
N VAL A 103 2.50 -21.41 12.59
CA VAL A 103 1.62 -20.54 11.76
C VAL A 103 1.88 -19.06 12.08
N ARG A 104 1.91 -18.24 11.05
CA ARG A 104 2.07 -16.78 11.11
C ARG A 104 1.05 -16.11 10.18
N PHE A 105 0.55 -14.96 10.60
CA PHE A 105 -0.37 -14.15 9.81
C PHE A 105 0.29 -12.82 9.42
N VAL A 106 0.12 -12.43 8.18
CA VAL A 106 0.55 -11.12 7.64
C VAL A 106 -0.67 -10.47 7.01
N PHE A 107 -1.21 -9.47 7.66
CA PHE A 107 -2.32 -8.68 7.13
C PHE A 107 -1.77 -7.49 6.35
N THR A 108 -2.38 -7.21 5.20
CA THR A 108 -2.09 -6.02 4.40
C THR A 108 -3.36 -5.21 4.27
N ILE A 109 -3.34 -3.97 4.75
CA ILE A 109 -4.52 -3.11 4.83
C ILE A 109 -4.17 -1.67 4.42
N PRO A 110 -5.13 -0.90 3.86
CA PRO A 110 -4.87 0.49 3.49
C PRO A 110 -4.66 1.40 4.70
N GLN A 111 -5.39 1.19 5.79
CA GLN A 111 -5.37 2.05 6.97
C GLN A 111 -5.65 1.26 8.25
N VAL A 112 -4.94 1.61 9.32
CA VAL A 112 -5.13 1.00 10.66
C VAL A 112 -6.55 1.21 11.22
N SER A 113 -7.21 2.30 10.83
CA SER A 113 -8.60 2.61 11.24
C SER A 113 -9.63 1.57 10.78
N PHE A 114 -9.30 0.73 9.81
CA PHE A 114 -10.17 -0.35 9.34
C PHE A 114 -10.17 -1.58 10.26
N LEU A 115 -9.22 -1.64 11.20
CA LEU A 115 -9.18 -2.71 12.19
C LEU A 115 -9.94 -2.33 13.46
N LEU A 116 -10.68 -3.30 13.99
CA LEU A 116 -11.25 -3.19 15.33
C LEU A 116 -10.13 -3.04 16.37
N PRO A 117 -10.34 -2.29 17.46
CA PRO A 117 -9.35 -2.13 18.53
C PRO A 117 -8.84 -3.47 19.09
N THR A 118 -9.72 -4.48 19.13
CA THR A 118 -9.40 -5.84 19.58
C THR A 118 -8.42 -6.57 18.66
N VAL A 119 -8.55 -6.44 17.35
CA VAL A 119 -7.60 -6.98 16.37
C VAL A 119 -6.30 -6.20 16.39
N LYS A 120 -6.42 -4.86 16.41
CA LYS A 120 -5.27 -3.95 16.45
C LYS A 120 -4.33 -4.23 17.62
N SER A 121 -4.87 -4.50 18.80
CA SER A 121 -4.06 -4.76 20.01
C SER A 121 -3.27 -6.08 19.98
N ARG A 122 -3.56 -6.98 19.04
CA ARG A 122 -2.95 -8.30 18.87
C ARG A 122 -2.04 -8.40 17.66
N CYS A 123 -1.97 -7.36 16.86
CA CYS A 123 -1.09 -7.30 15.70
C CYS A 123 0.09 -6.36 15.95
N MET A 124 1.27 -6.73 15.48
CA MET A 124 2.38 -5.80 15.36
C MET A 124 2.17 -5.00 14.06
N ILE A 125 1.99 -3.69 14.21
CA ILE A 125 1.63 -2.80 13.10
C ILE A 125 2.89 -2.15 12.55
N HIS A 126 3.02 -2.17 11.23
CA HIS A 126 4.11 -1.56 10.49
C HIS A 126 3.53 -0.67 9.39
N ASP A 127 3.88 0.60 9.42
CA ASP A 127 3.59 1.49 8.31
C ASP A 127 4.59 1.21 7.18
N PHE A 128 4.07 0.71 6.07
CA PHE A 128 4.88 0.50 4.89
C PHE A 128 4.98 1.80 4.11
N VAL A 129 6.06 2.51 4.36
CA VAL A 129 6.48 3.58 3.47
C VAL A 129 7.23 2.92 2.34
N SER A 130 6.61 2.79 1.17
CA SER A 130 7.38 2.45 -0.02
C SER A 130 8.47 3.51 -0.14
N GLU A 131 9.75 3.09 0.04
CA GLU A 131 10.82 3.93 -0.49
C GLU A 131 10.43 4.17 -1.96
N PRO A 132 10.54 5.40 -2.43
CA PRO A 132 10.31 5.63 -3.85
C PRO A 132 11.19 4.61 -4.56
N SER A 133 10.56 3.61 -5.16
CA SER A 133 11.26 2.73 -6.08
C SER A 133 12.01 3.68 -6.98
N SER A 134 13.26 3.38 -7.33
CA SER A 134 14.06 4.12 -8.30
C SER A 134 13.43 4.08 -9.71
N GLN A 135 12.13 3.89 -9.82
CA GLN A 135 11.34 4.22 -10.98
C GLN A 135 11.42 5.75 -11.10
N GLU A 136 12.19 6.17 -12.09
CA GLU A 136 12.17 7.56 -12.53
C GLU A 136 10.70 7.94 -12.67
N LEU A 137 10.28 8.93 -11.87
CA LEU A 137 8.92 9.45 -11.98
C LEU A 137 8.69 9.83 -13.44
N VAL A 138 7.75 9.18 -14.09
CA VAL A 138 7.43 9.42 -15.51
C VAL A 138 7.07 10.89 -15.75
N ILE A 139 6.60 11.59 -14.69
CA ILE A 139 6.46 13.03 -14.63
C ILE A 139 7.33 13.56 -13.49
N LEU A 140 8.38 14.31 -13.81
CA LEU A 140 9.21 14.96 -12.81
C LEU A 140 8.49 16.19 -12.24
N PRO A 141 8.29 16.30 -10.91
CA PRO A 141 7.58 17.42 -10.30
C PRO A 141 8.21 18.79 -10.63
N VAL A 142 9.55 18.84 -10.70
CA VAL A 142 10.28 20.06 -11.04
C VAL A 142 9.96 20.52 -12.47
N GLU A 143 9.93 19.60 -13.41
CA GLU A 143 9.58 19.85 -14.80
C GLU A 143 8.13 20.29 -14.92
N PHE A 144 7.23 19.57 -14.26
CA PHE A 144 5.81 19.87 -14.22
C PHE A 144 5.52 21.28 -13.68
N LEU A 145 6.22 21.71 -12.61
CA LEU A 145 6.08 23.04 -12.03
C LEU A 145 6.60 24.16 -12.95
N ASN A 146 7.65 23.90 -13.74
CA ASN A 146 8.32 24.90 -14.57
C ASN A 146 7.74 25.02 -15.99
N THR A 147 6.83 24.13 -16.35
CA THR A 147 6.31 24.02 -17.73
C THR A 147 4.98 24.75 -17.88
N SER A 148 4.64 25.14 -19.11
CA SER A 148 3.35 25.79 -19.43
C SER A 148 2.17 24.83 -19.19
N VAL A 149 0.98 25.39 -18.96
CA VAL A 149 -0.26 24.60 -18.82
C VAL A 149 -0.48 23.64 -19.99
N VAL A 150 -0.22 24.12 -21.21
CA VAL A 150 -0.39 23.32 -22.44
C VAL A 150 0.55 22.13 -22.45
N ASP A 151 1.79 22.30 -22.03
CA ASP A 151 2.78 21.22 -22.04
C ASP A 151 2.57 20.27 -20.85
N ARG A 152 2.12 20.76 -19.68
CA ARG A 152 1.64 19.90 -18.57
C ARG A 152 0.54 18.97 -19.03
N MET A 153 -0.45 19.49 -19.77
CA MET A 153 -1.55 18.67 -20.32
C MET A 153 -1.03 17.61 -21.28
N LYS A 154 -0.03 17.92 -22.11
CA LYS A 154 0.62 16.91 -22.97
C LYS A 154 1.34 15.84 -22.16
N MET A 155 2.06 16.21 -21.08
CA MET A 155 2.70 15.27 -20.17
C MET A 155 1.66 14.31 -19.57
N VAL A 156 0.55 14.84 -19.04
CA VAL A 156 -0.55 14.03 -18.49
C VAL A 156 -1.11 13.08 -19.55
N ASP A 157 -1.40 13.58 -20.74
CA ASP A 157 -1.91 12.76 -21.84
C ASP A 157 -0.94 11.63 -22.22
N THR A 158 0.34 11.90 -22.21
CA THR A 158 1.38 10.89 -22.54
C THR A 158 1.39 9.75 -21.53
N VAL A 159 1.38 10.05 -20.24
CA VAL A 159 1.46 9.03 -19.19
C VAL A 159 0.16 8.25 -19.03
N VAL A 160 -0.98 8.91 -19.18
CA VAL A 160 -2.30 8.25 -19.07
C VAL A 160 -2.60 7.35 -20.27
N LYS A 161 -2.10 7.69 -21.47
CA LYS A 161 -2.29 6.89 -22.69
C LYS A 161 -1.25 5.77 -22.84
N ASN A 162 -0.24 5.72 -22.00
CA ASN A 162 0.80 4.68 -22.05
C ASN A 162 0.22 3.33 -21.60
N LYS A 163 -0.09 2.45 -22.57
CA LYS A 163 -0.63 1.11 -22.29
C LYS A 163 0.43 0.11 -21.78
N LYS A 164 1.71 0.38 -22.01
CA LYS A 164 2.79 -0.53 -21.58
C LYS A 164 3.15 -0.32 -20.11
N GLU A 165 3.16 0.94 -19.68
CA GLU A 165 3.46 1.36 -18.31
C GLU A 165 2.41 2.39 -17.90
N PRO A 166 1.22 1.95 -17.49
CA PRO A 166 0.16 2.86 -17.09
C PRO A 166 0.54 3.58 -15.80
N PHE A 167 0.33 4.89 -15.77
CA PHE A 167 0.50 5.69 -14.57
C PHE A 167 -0.55 5.28 -13.54
N THR A 168 -0.08 4.69 -12.46
CA THR A 168 -0.93 4.06 -11.43
C THR A 168 -1.32 5.06 -10.35
N ARG A 169 -2.18 4.61 -9.45
CA ARG A 169 -2.52 5.36 -8.23
C ARG A 169 -1.31 5.55 -7.31
N SER A 170 -0.43 4.55 -7.25
CA SER A 170 0.83 4.61 -6.49
C SER A 170 1.75 5.70 -7.03
N ASP A 171 1.87 5.79 -8.36
CA ASP A 171 2.67 6.82 -9.00
C ASP A 171 2.11 8.21 -8.72
N LEU A 172 0.78 8.35 -8.67
CA LEU A 172 0.13 9.59 -8.28
C LEU A 172 0.46 9.99 -6.83
N VAL A 173 0.42 9.05 -5.88
CA VAL A 173 0.77 9.32 -4.48
C VAL A 173 2.23 9.79 -4.36
N ILE A 174 3.15 9.11 -5.04
CA ILE A 174 4.58 9.48 -5.08
C ILE A 174 4.74 10.86 -5.71
N PHE A 175 4.06 11.10 -6.84
CA PHE A 175 4.09 12.39 -7.53
C PHE A 175 3.56 13.52 -6.65
N LEU A 176 2.41 13.35 -5.98
CA LEU A 176 1.83 14.34 -5.06
C LEU A 176 2.77 14.67 -3.90
N LYS A 177 3.41 13.65 -3.32
CA LYS A 177 4.39 13.85 -2.25
C LYS A 177 5.62 14.62 -2.73
N SER A 178 6.17 14.25 -3.87
CA SER A 178 7.33 14.92 -4.46
C SER A 178 7.01 16.33 -4.92
N LEU A 179 5.79 16.56 -5.44
CA LEU A 179 5.30 17.88 -5.83
C LEU A 179 5.20 18.82 -4.61
N GLU A 180 4.66 18.34 -3.49
CA GLU A 180 4.60 19.07 -2.24
C GLU A 180 6.01 19.44 -1.74
N GLN A 181 6.96 18.52 -1.81
CA GLN A 181 8.36 18.78 -1.45
C GLN A 181 9.01 19.85 -2.35
N GLU A 182 8.75 19.83 -3.65
CA GLU A 182 9.26 20.85 -4.57
C GLU A 182 8.60 22.22 -4.35
N ILE A 183 7.29 22.26 -4.06
CA ILE A 183 6.59 23.49 -3.70
C ILE A 183 7.14 24.07 -2.39
N SER A 184 7.45 23.25 -1.39
CA SER A 184 8.00 23.73 -0.11
C SER A 184 9.36 24.44 -0.22
N LYS A 185 10.09 24.19 -1.31
CA LYS A 185 11.36 24.90 -1.63
C LYS A 185 11.12 26.28 -2.28
N ARG A 186 9.89 26.63 -2.61
CA ARG A 186 9.50 27.88 -3.30
C ARG A 186 8.74 28.81 -2.34
N ASN A 187 8.25 29.94 -2.86
CA ASN A 187 7.39 30.82 -2.08
C ASN A 187 6.01 30.15 -1.88
N VAL A 188 5.76 29.60 -0.72
CA VAL A 188 4.54 28.81 -0.38
C VAL A 188 3.27 29.64 -0.58
N SER A 189 3.34 30.96 -0.43
CA SER A 189 2.18 31.87 -0.56
C SER A 189 1.47 31.74 -1.91
N ASP A 190 2.22 31.42 -2.97
CA ASP A 190 1.69 31.33 -4.34
C ASP A 190 1.00 29.96 -4.59
N TYR A 191 1.10 29.03 -3.67
CA TYR A 191 0.66 27.64 -3.82
C TYR A 191 -0.32 27.17 -2.74
N VAL A 192 -0.83 28.07 -1.88
CA VAL A 192 -1.67 27.70 -0.72
C VAL A 192 -2.89 26.89 -1.14
N GLU A 193 -3.62 27.33 -2.17
CA GLU A 193 -4.80 26.62 -2.68
C GLU A 193 -4.43 25.24 -3.19
N VAL A 194 -3.38 25.16 -4.01
CA VAL A 194 -2.92 23.89 -4.59
C VAL A 194 -2.42 22.91 -3.53
N LEU A 195 -1.79 23.38 -2.45
CA LEU A 195 -1.38 22.52 -1.34
C LEU A 195 -2.58 21.93 -0.60
N SER A 196 -3.66 22.71 -0.43
CA SER A 196 -4.92 22.21 0.11
C SER A 196 -5.53 21.12 -0.79
N ASP A 197 -5.48 21.32 -2.11
CA ASP A 197 -5.98 20.35 -3.08
C ASP A 197 -5.12 19.08 -3.11
N ILE A 198 -3.80 19.21 -3.02
CA ILE A 198 -2.86 18.07 -2.89
C ILE A 198 -3.21 17.24 -1.66
N TYR A 199 -3.46 17.88 -0.52
CA TYR A 199 -3.88 17.18 0.70
C TYR A 199 -5.19 16.42 0.50
N THR A 200 -6.17 17.06 -0.15
CA THR A 200 -7.46 16.47 -0.48
C THR A 200 -7.29 15.27 -1.43
N PHE A 201 -6.45 15.40 -2.45
CA PHE A 201 -6.16 14.33 -3.40
C PHE A 201 -5.46 13.14 -2.74
N LYS A 202 -4.51 13.38 -1.83
CA LYS A 202 -3.91 12.30 -1.03
C LYS A 202 -4.97 11.51 -0.26
N THR A 203 -6.00 12.17 0.25
CA THR A 203 -7.12 11.50 0.92
C THR A 203 -7.97 10.72 -0.08
N TYR A 204 -8.27 11.29 -1.26
CA TYR A 204 -9.07 10.63 -2.29
C TYR A 204 -8.35 9.44 -2.95
N THR A 205 -7.01 9.46 -3.02
CA THR A 205 -6.27 8.28 -3.52
C THR A 205 -6.45 7.04 -2.66
N GLN A 206 -6.92 7.19 -1.42
CA GLN A 206 -7.24 6.07 -0.52
C GLN A 206 -8.64 5.50 -0.74
N LEU A 207 -9.51 6.20 -1.51
CA LEU A 207 -10.87 5.78 -1.79
C LEU A 207 -10.96 5.01 -3.12
N SER A 208 -11.85 4.01 -3.17
CA SER A 208 -12.16 3.33 -4.44
C SER A 208 -12.84 4.29 -5.42
N GLY A 209 -12.47 4.23 -6.70
CA GLY A 209 -13.10 5.05 -7.76
C GLY A 209 -12.41 6.39 -8.07
N CYS A 210 -11.28 6.68 -7.48
CA CYS A 210 -10.47 7.86 -7.80
C CYS A 210 -9.94 7.80 -9.24
N SER A 211 -10.15 8.86 -10.00
CA SER A 211 -9.61 9.02 -11.37
C SER A 211 -8.24 9.71 -11.34
N VAL A 212 -7.19 8.93 -11.53
CA VAL A 212 -5.80 9.42 -11.64
C VAL A 212 -5.68 10.51 -12.71
N LYS A 213 -6.30 10.28 -13.88
CA LYS A 213 -6.30 11.23 -14.98
C LYS A 213 -6.88 12.58 -14.57
N MET A 214 -8.05 12.58 -13.96
CA MET A 214 -8.75 13.82 -13.57
C MET A 214 -7.92 14.63 -12.55
N MET A 215 -7.26 13.98 -11.62
CA MET A 215 -6.42 14.65 -10.61
C MET A 215 -5.17 15.28 -11.24
N LEU A 216 -4.51 14.57 -12.18
CA LEU A 216 -3.36 15.11 -12.90
C LEU A 216 -3.75 16.29 -13.79
N GLU A 217 -4.87 16.18 -14.51
CA GLU A 217 -5.39 17.27 -15.34
C GLU A 217 -5.74 18.51 -14.51
N TYR A 218 -6.38 18.30 -13.35
CA TYR A 218 -6.69 19.38 -12.42
C TYR A 218 -5.41 20.09 -11.95
N LEU A 219 -4.40 19.35 -11.50
CA LEU A 219 -3.11 19.93 -11.08
C LEU A 219 -2.41 20.66 -12.23
N ALA A 220 -2.49 20.15 -13.46
CA ALA A 220 -1.91 20.80 -14.63
C ALA A 220 -2.51 22.20 -14.88
N LEU A 221 -3.81 22.36 -14.58
CA LEU A 221 -4.54 23.63 -14.77
C LEU A 221 -4.33 24.60 -13.61
N MET A 222 -4.36 24.11 -12.37
CA MET A 222 -4.39 24.93 -11.15
C MET A 222 -3.01 25.40 -10.69
N LEU A 223 -1.95 24.68 -11.03
CA LEU A 223 -0.60 25.07 -10.65
C LEU A 223 -0.19 26.39 -11.34
N PRO A 224 0.28 27.39 -10.58
CA PRO A 224 0.75 28.63 -11.17
C PRO A 224 1.90 28.36 -12.15
N VAL A 225 1.91 29.12 -13.25
CA VAL A 225 3.02 29.08 -14.21
C VAL A 225 4.13 29.95 -13.65
N SER A 226 5.32 29.38 -13.51
CA SER A 226 6.51 30.11 -13.08
C SER A 226 6.72 31.29 -14.05
N LYS A 227 6.61 32.52 -13.55
CA LYS A 227 7.02 33.70 -14.32
C LYS A 227 8.54 33.64 -14.44
N SER A 228 9.02 33.47 -15.66
CA SER A 228 10.42 33.61 -16.01
C SER A 228 10.96 34.97 -15.62
#